data_7a2b8b580ce1d761b3e53bf0ea3ffec8
#
_entry.id   7a2b8b580ce1d761b3e53bf0ea3ffec8
#
_cell.length_a   1.000
_cell.length_b   1.000
_cell.length_c   1.000
_cell.angle_alpha   90.00
_cell.angle_beta   90.00
_cell.angle_gamma   90.00
#
_symmetry.space_group_name_H-M   'P 1'
#
loop_
_entity.id
_entity.type
_entity.pdbx_description
1 polymer ?
#
loop_
_entity_poly.entity_id
_entity_poly.type
_entity_poly.pdbx_seq_one_letter_code
_entity_poly.pdbx_strand_id
1 'polypeptide(L)'
;MIAHALRDAGQRRTADSQAGQAGSRPDRRRVLQLALAGIWLLDAALQYQPVMFTRAFGQTLAASAMGNPALVADPIGWNASLVQQHAALLNAVFATTQLVLAAGIAWRRTTRIALAASIAWALGVWWLGEGLGGMLAGMASPVTGAPGAAFLYALLAVLLWPADRAGEPAPFTAARAVGARTART
;
A
#
# COMPACT_ATOMS: atom_id res chain seq x y z
N MET A 1 -39.73 40.50 -16.85
CA MET A 1 -38.28 40.49 -17.11
C MET A 1 -37.44 40.37 -15.85
N ILE A 2 -37.64 41.17 -14.81
CA ILE A 2 -36.81 41.18 -13.58
C ILE A 2 -36.84 39.85 -12.80
N ALA A 3 -38.00 39.18 -12.71
CA ALA A 3 -38.14 37.90 -11.96
C ALA A 3 -37.35 36.74 -12.59
N HIS A 4 -37.13 36.75 -13.91
CA HIS A 4 -36.34 35.72 -14.60
C HIS A 4 -34.85 35.90 -14.33
N ALA A 5 -34.35 37.15 -14.35
CA ALA A 5 -32.97 37.49 -14.07
C ALA A 5 -32.55 37.13 -12.62
N LEU A 6 -33.47 37.33 -11.67
CA LEU A 6 -33.22 36.97 -10.26
C LEU A 6 -33.15 35.44 -10.03
N ARG A 7 -33.96 34.67 -10.74
CA ARG A 7 -33.91 33.20 -10.67
C ARG A 7 -32.60 32.65 -11.26
N ASP A 8 -32.19 33.18 -12.43
CA ASP A 8 -30.93 32.76 -13.06
C ASP A 8 -29.70 33.13 -12.22
N ALA A 9 -29.70 34.29 -11.57
CA ALA A 9 -28.64 34.70 -10.65
C ALA A 9 -28.58 33.78 -9.40
N GLY A 10 -29.74 33.37 -8.87
CA GLY A 10 -29.85 32.42 -7.77
C GLY A 10 -29.33 31.05 -8.14
N GLN A 11 -29.70 30.52 -9.32
CA GLN A 11 -29.24 29.21 -9.80
C GLN A 11 -27.74 29.19 -10.07
N ARG A 12 -27.17 30.26 -10.61
CA ARG A 12 -25.71 30.36 -10.82
C ARG A 12 -24.95 30.37 -9.50
N ARG A 13 -25.40 31.10 -8.50
CA ARG A 13 -24.78 31.14 -7.16
C ARG A 13 -24.81 29.77 -6.47
N THR A 14 -25.91 29.01 -6.59
CA THR A 14 -26.01 27.66 -6.02
C THR A 14 -25.12 26.68 -6.77
N ALA A 15 -25.02 26.77 -8.10
CA ALA A 15 -24.14 25.94 -8.91
C ALA A 15 -22.64 26.23 -8.60
N ASP A 16 -22.26 27.50 -8.47
CA ASP A 16 -20.91 27.93 -8.13
C ASP A 16 -20.54 27.52 -6.69
N SER A 17 -21.47 27.57 -5.74
CA SER A 17 -21.27 27.09 -4.37
C SER A 17 -21.13 25.58 -4.31
N GLN A 18 -21.90 24.83 -5.11
CA GLN A 18 -21.80 23.37 -5.21
C GLN A 18 -20.49 22.94 -5.91
N ALA A 19 -20.07 23.65 -6.95
CA ALA A 19 -18.79 23.43 -7.62
C ALA A 19 -17.60 23.71 -6.69
N GLY A 20 -17.66 24.77 -5.89
CA GLY A 20 -16.64 25.07 -4.88
C GLY A 20 -16.53 24.05 -3.76
N GLN A 21 -17.66 23.45 -3.34
CA GLN A 21 -17.67 22.38 -2.33
C GLN A 21 -17.23 21.02 -2.88
N ALA A 22 -17.45 20.76 -4.16
CA ALA A 22 -16.98 19.53 -4.81
C ALA A 22 -15.44 19.48 -4.97
N GLY A 23 -14.78 20.65 -5.06
CA GLY A 23 -13.33 20.77 -5.21
C GLY A 23 -12.52 20.56 -3.94
N SER A 24 -13.13 20.53 -2.75
CA SER A 24 -12.40 20.57 -1.47
C SER A 24 -12.40 19.26 -0.68
N ARG A 25 -13.06 18.19 -1.16
CA ARG A 25 -13.01 16.90 -0.45
C ARG A 25 -11.70 16.20 -0.77
N PRO A 26 -10.85 15.93 0.24
CA PRO A 26 -9.63 15.17 0.02
C PRO A 26 -10.00 13.82 -0.60
N ASP A 27 -9.27 13.41 -1.61
CA ASP A 27 -9.41 12.08 -2.21
C ASP A 27 -9.14 11.03 -1.13
N ARG A 28 -10.21 10.42 -0.60
CA ARG A 28 -10.16 9.46 0.51
C ARG A 28 -9.16 8.34 0.22
N ARG A 29 -9.10 7.88 -1.04
CA ARG A 29 -8.12 6.87 -1.45
C ARG A 29 -6.70 7.37 -1.24
N ARG A 30 -6.43 8.62 -1.61
CA ARG A 30 -5.11 9.22 -1.43
C ARG A 30 -4.73 9.36 0.04
N VAL A 31 -5.65 9.75 0.88
CA VAL A 31 -5.42 9.82 2.34
C VAL A 31 -5.06 8.45 2.89
N LEU A 32 -5.78 7.39 2.49
CA LEU A 32 -5.49 6.02 2.92
C LEU A 32 -4.17 5.48 2.35
N GLN A 33 -3.80 5.84 1.12
CA GLN A 33 -2.47 5.53 0.57
C GLN A 33 -1.36 6.18 1.39
N LEU A 34 -1.53 7.44 1.78
CA LEU A 34 -0.58 8.13 2.65
C LEU A 34 -0.55 7.54 4.06
N ALA A 35 -1.66 7.07 4.59
CA ALA A 35 -1.70 6.33 5.85
C ALA A 35 -0.90 5.02 5.76
N LEU A 36 -1.07 4.23 4.68
CA LEU A 36 -0.26 3.03 4.44
C LEU A 36 1.24 3.37 4.29
N ALA A 37 1.57 4.47 3.59
CA ALA A 37 2.94 4.95 3.52
C ALA A 37 3.49 5.32 4.91
N GLY A 38 2.69 5.94 5.76
CA GLY A 38 3.03 6.25 7.15
C GLY A 38 3.29 5.00 7.99
N ILE A 39 2.52 3.93 7.78
CA ILE A 39 2.72 2.63 8.44
C ILE A 39 4.07 2.03 8.02
N TRP A 40 4.38 1.98 6.72
CA TRP A 40 5.69 1.50 6.24
C TRP A 40 6.85 2.35 6.75
N LEU A 41 6.66 3.67 6.88
CA LEU A 41 7.67 4.55 7.47
C LEU A 41 7.88 4.26 8.95
N LEU A 42 6.81 3.98 9.68
CA LEU A 42 6.89 3.58 11.10
C LEU A 42 7.62 2.25 11.24
N ASP A 43 7.29 1.24 10.42
CA ASP A 43 7.97 -0.06 10.43
C ASP A 43 9.47 0.12 10.11
N ALA A 44 9.82 0.94 9.11
CA ALA A 44 11.21 1.27 8.82
C ALA A 44 11.91 1.91 10.03
N ALA A 45 11.25 2.83 10.72
CA ALA A 45 11.80 3.47 11.92
C ALA A 45 12.00 2.47 13.08
N LEU A 46 11.07 1.55 13.27
CA LEU A 46 11.17 0.48 14.28
C LEU A 46 12.31 -0.50 13.97
N GLN A 47 12.62 -0.74 12.69
CA GLN A 47 13.77 -1.56 12.31
C GLN A 47 15.12 -0.92 12.70
N TYR A 48 15.18 0.40 12.91
CA TYR A 48 16.40 1.07 13.39
C TYR A 48 16.67 0.91 14.89
N GLN A 49 15.84 0.16 15.61
CA GLN A 49 16.12 -0.16 17.02
C GLN A 49 17.40 -1.01 17.14
N PRO A 50 18.28 -0.74 18.12
CA PRO A 50 19.57 -1.44 18.22
C PRO A 50 19.45 -2.96 18.28
N VAL A 51 18.40 -3.50 18.91
CA VAL A 51 18.14 -4.94 19.02
C VAL A 51 17.96 -5.61 17.66
N MET A 52 17.38 -4.89 16.68
CA MET A 52 17.16 -5.39 15.32
C MET A 52 18.47 -5.62 14.53
N PHE A 53 19.57 -5.01 14.96
CA PHE A 53 20.89 -5.20 14.38
C PHE A 53 21.67 -6.34 15.05
N THR A 54 21.04 -7.12 15.91
CA THR A 54 21.64 -8.22 16.66
C THR A 54 21.04 -9.56 16.27
N ARG A 55 21.69 -10.65 16.74
CA ARG A 55 21.16 -12.02 16.58
C ARG A 55 19.77 -12.23 17.20
N ALA A 56 19.38 -11.39 18.16
CA ALA A 56 18.07 -11.46 18.81
C ALA A 56 16.93 -11.30 17.79
N PHE A 57 17.10 -10.48 16.77
CA PHE A 57 16.10 -10.36 15.68
C PHE A 57 15.88 -11.69 14.96
N GLY A 58 16.95 -12.38 14.57
CA GLY A 58 16.82 -13.72 13.95
C GLY A 58 16.23 -14.77 14.90
N GLN A 59 16.48 -14.68 16.20
CA GLN A 59 15.84 -15.56 17.21
C GLN A 59 14.33 -15.30 17.30
N THR A 60 13.90 -14.04 17.23
CA THR A 60 12.48 -13.68 17.16
C THR A 60 11.82 -14.25 15.90
N LEU A 61 12.50 -14.16 14.74
CA LEU A 61 12.00 -14.77 13.50
C LEU A 61 11.91 -16.31 13.64
N ALA A 62 12.90 -16.97 14.23
CA ALA A 62 12.86 -18.41 14.45
C ALA A 62 11.67 -18.84 15.33
N ALA A 63 11.28 -18.02 16.30
CA ALA A 63 10.13 -18.30 17.15
C ALA A 63 8.80 -18.36 16.37
N SER A 64 8.65 -17.64 15.27
CA SER A 64 7.45 -17.68 14.43
C SER A 64 7.28 -19.00 13.65
N ALA A 65 8.33 -19.83 13.59
CA ALA A 65 8.26 -21.17 13.00
C ALA A 65 7.57 -22.20 13.92
N MET A 66 7.50 -21.94 15.24
CA MET A 66 7.01 -22.91 16.21
C MET A 66 5.56 -23.30 15.94
N GLY A 67 5.31 -24.62 16.00
CA GLY A 67 3.99 -25.20 15.79
C GLY A 67 3.52 -25.23 14.33
N ASN A 68 4.23 -24.61 13.40
CA ASN A 68 3.91 -24.64 11.99
C ASN A 68 4.37 -25.98 11.34
N PRO A 69 3.68 -26.48 10.29
CA PRO A 69 4.15 -27.61 9.50
C PRO A 69 5.46 -27.25 8.77
N ALA A 70 6.27 -28.28 8.42
CA ALA A 70 7.59 -28.14 7.81
C ALA A 70 7.62 -27.19 6.60
N LEU A 71 6.58 -27.23 5.75
CA LEU A 71 6.45 -26.34 4.59
C LEU A 71 6.55 -24.85 4.94
N VAL A 72 6.15 -24.47 6.15
CA VAL A 72 6.21 -23.09 6.66
C VAL A 72 7.40 -22.92 7.58
N ALA A 73 7.65 -23.86 8.48
CA ALA A 73 8.69 -23.77 9.49
C ALA A 73 10.12 -23.78 8.87
N ASP A 74 10.37 -24.61 7.85
CA ASP A 74 11.70 -24.75 7.26
C ASP A 74 12.17 -23.46 6.55
N PRO A 75 11.36 -22.80 5.69
CA PRO A 75 11.73 -21.50 5.10
C PRO A 75 11.96 -20.40 6.15
N ILE A 76 11.16 -20.39 7.22
CA ILE A 76 11.34 -19.43 8.33
C ILE A 76 12.66 -19.70 9.05
N GLY A 77 12.94 -20.96 9.37
CA GLY A 77 14.18 -21.37 10.03
C GLY A 77 15.41 -21.00 9.21
N TRP A 78 15.37 -21.23 7.91
CA TRP A 78 16.43 -20.82 6.99
C TRP A 78 16.61 -19.28 6.99
N ASN A 79 15.52 -18.52 6.83
CA ASN A 79 15.55 -17.05 6.87
C ASN A 79 16.10 -16.54 8.21
N ALA A 80 15.63 -17.09 9.32
CA ALA A 80 16.08 -16.77 10.66
C ALA A 80 17.58 -17.01 10.85
N SER A 81 18.10 -18.11 10.31
CA SER A 81 19.54 -18.44 10.38
C SER A 81 20.39 -17.44 9.59
N LEU A 82 19.94 -17.02 8.40
CA LEU A 82 20.60 -15.97 7.62
C LEU A 82 20.61 -14.64 8.37
N VAL A 83 19.47 -14.27 8.96
CA VAL A 83 19.37 -13.04 9.77
C VAL A 83 20.28 -13.09 10.98
N GLN A 84 20.41 -14.23 11.67
CA GLN A 84 21.34 -14.37 12.79
C GLN A 84 22.80 -14.22 12.38
N GLN A 85 23.17 -14.69 11.19
CA GLN A 85 24.54 -14.58 10.65
C GLN A 85 24.88 -13.18 10.15
N HIS A 86 23.89 -12.48 9.58
CA HIS A 86 24.07 -11.20 8.88
C HIS A 86 23.09 -10.11 9.38
N ALA A 87 22.82 -10.06 10.70
CA ALA A 87 21.77 -9.25 11.28
C ALA A 87 21.84 -7.79 10.85
N ALA A 88 23.01 -7.15 10.93
CA ALA A 88 23.17 -5.75 10.59
C ALA A 88 22.85 -5.46 9.10
N LEU A 89 23.38 -6.30 8.20
CA LEU A 89 23.17 -6.14 6.77
C LEU A 89 21.71 -6.37 6.38
N LEU A 90 21.13 -7.50 6.82
CA LEU A 90 19.76 -7.87 6.44
C LEU A 90 18.74 -6.93 7.06
N ASN A 91 18.94 -6.50 8.29
CA ASN A 91 18.08 -5.50 8.90
C ASN A 91 18.15 -4.15 8.16
N ALA A 92 19.35 -3.70 7.75
CA ALA A 92 19.49 -2.51 6.93
C ALA A 92 18.75 -2.62 5.58
N VAL A 93 18.80 -3.80 4.94
CA VAL A 93 18.03 -4.09 3.72
C VAL A 93 16.54 -4.03 3.98
N PHE A 94 16.05 -4.62 5.07
CA PHE A 94 14.64 -4.62 5.44
C PHE A 94 14.14 -3.20 5.72
N ALA A 95 14.85 -2.44 6.55
CA ALA A 95 14.53 -1.06 6.86
C ALA A 95 14.51 -0.17 5.59
N THR A 96 15.52 -0.34 4.72
CA THR A 96 15.61 0.42 3.46
C THR A 96 14.46 0.07 2.52
N THR A 97 14.08 -1.21 2.41
CA THR A 97 12.94 -1.65 1.59
C THR A 97 11.65 -0.99 2.08
N GLN A 98 11.38 -1.01 3.37
CA GLN A 98 10.19 -0.39 3.96
C GLN A 98 10.18 1.14 3.74
N LEU A 99 11.34 1.80 3.87
CA LEU A 99 11.46 3.22 3.58
C LEU A 99 11.18 3.55 2.12
N VAL A 100 11.70 2.74 1.18
CA VAL A 100 11.46 2.90 -0.26
C VAL A 100 9.99 2.66 -0.60
N LEU A 101 9.32 1.68 0.03
CA LEU A 101 7.89 1.46 -0.11
C LEU A 101 7.08 2.66 0.38
N ALA A 102 7.41 3.20 1.55
CA ALA A 102 6.78 4.39 2.10
C ALA A 102 6.89 5.58 1.14
N ALA A 103 8.11 5.90 0.70
CA ALA A 103 8.39 7.00 -0.22
C ALA A 103 7.69 6.80 -1.58
N GLY A 104 7.74 5.57 -2.11
CA GLY A 104 7.12 5.21 -3.38
C GLY A 104 5.60 5.31 -3.38
N ILE A 105 4.93 4.92 -2.29
CA ILE A 105 3.48 5.08 -2.12
C ILE A 105 3.13 6.56 -1.94
N ALA A 106 3.95 7.31 -1.20
CA ALA A 106 3.76 8.74 -1.00
C ALA A 106 3.91 9.55 -2.30
N TRP A 107 4.72 9.12 -3.24
CA TRP A 107 4.89 9.81 -4.51
C TRP A 107 3.87 9.34 -5.56
N ARG A 108 2.99 10.23 -6.02
CA ARG A 108 1.87 9.90 -6.92
C ARG A 108 2.28 9.15 -8.20
N ARG A 109 3.47 9.45 -8.76
CA ARG A 109 3.94 8.82 -10.01
C ARG A 109 4.33 7.35 -9.85
N THR A 110 4.79 6.95 -8.68
CA THR A 110 5.29 5.60 -8.38
C THR A 110 4.30 4.77 -7.59
N THR A 111 3.16 5.34 -7.15
CA THR A 111 2.20 4.71 -6.25
C THR A 111 1.78 3.30 -6.71
N ARG A 112 1.52 3.08 -8.02
CA ARG A 112 1.12 1.74 -8.53
C ARG A 112 2.22 0.70 -8.33
N ILE A 113 3.44 1.03 -8.74
CA ILE A 113 4.60 0.13 -8.63
C ILE A 113 4.91 -0.13 -7.16
N ALA A 114 4.88 0.91 -6.33
CA ALA A 114 5.13 0.80 -4.90
C ALA A 114 4.05 -0.03 -4.18
N LEU A 115 2.78 0.07 -4.55
CA LEU A 115 1.72 -0.80 -4.01
C LEU A 115 1.92 -2.25 -4.43
N ALA A 116 2.30 -2.53 -5.69
CA ALA A 116 2.62 -3.89 -6.13
C ALA A 116 3.81 -4.46 -5.35
N ALA A 117 4.88 -3.69 -5.19
CA ALA A 117 6.04 -4.07 -4.39
C ALA A 117 5.68 -4.25 -2.91
N SER A 118 4.80 -3.39 -2.36
CA SER A 118 4.28 -3.50 -0.99
C SER A 118 3.51 -4.81 -0.78
N ILE A 119 2.67 -5.23 -1.74
CA ILE A 119 1.96 -6.51 -1.67
C ILE A 119 2.97 -7.66 -1.62
N ALA A 120 3.92 -7.70 -2.55
CA ALA A 120 4.92 -8.76 -2.61
C ALA A 120 5.77 -8.83 -1.34
N TRP A 121 6.25 -7.67 -0.86
CA TRP A 121 7.03 -7.58 0.37
C TRP A 121 6.22 -8.01 1.60
N ALA A 122 5.00 -7.50 1.74
CA ALA A 122 4.12 -7.83 2.86
C ALA A 122 3.79 -9.33 2.90
N LEU A 123 3.51 -9.97 1.76
CA LEU A 123 3.30 -11.43 1.70
C LEU A 123 4.56 -12.21 2.06
N GLY A 124 5.74 -11.74 1.66
CA GLY A 124 7.02 -12.31 2.07
C GLY A 124 7.24 -12.24 3.58
N VAL A 125 7.00 -11.05 4.18
CA VAL A 125 7.09 -10.85 5.63
C VAL A 125 6.05 -11.69 6.37
N TRP A 126 4.82 -11.76 5.87
CA TRP A 126 3.76 -12.57 6.44
C TRP A 126 4.12 -14.05 6.50
N TRP A 127 4.76 -14.59 5.46
CA TRP A 127 5.21 -15.97 5.44
C TRP A 127 6.46 -16.16 6.29
N LEU A 128 7.56 -15.44 5.97
CA LEU A 128 8.90 -15.70 6.49
C LEU A 128 9.17 -15.01 7.85
N GLY A 129 8.35 -14.03 8.23
CA GLY A 129 8.48 -13.28 9.47
C GLY A 129 7.39 -13.60 10.49
N GLU A 130 6.13 -13.70 10.04
CA GLU A 130 4.96 -13.85 10.91
C GLU A 130 4.42 -15.30 10.95
N GLY A 131 5.04 -16.25 10.23
CA GLY A 131 4.59 -17.65 10.21
C GLY A 131 3.14 -17.82 9.79
N LEU A 132 2.70 -17.05 8.78
CA LEU A 132 1.31 -16.96 8.29
C LEU A 132 0.31 -16.60 9.41
N GLY A 133 0.75 -15.78 10.38
CA GLY A 133 -0.08 -15.37 11.52
C GLY A 133 -0.47 -16.55 12.45
N GLY A 134 0.30 -17.63 12.45
CA GLY A 134 0.03 -18.80 13.28
C GLY A 134 -1.18 -19.64 12.84
N MET A 135 -1.75 -19.37 11.65
CA MET A 135 -2.98 -20.05 11.19
C MET A 135 -2.79 -21.56 11.03
N LEU A 136 -1.63 -21.99 10.48
CA LEU A 136 -1.34 -23.41 10.28
C LEU A 136 -0.81 -24.09 11.55
N ALA A 137 -0.37 -23.33 12.53
CA ALA A 137 -0.01 -23.81 13.85
C ALA A 137 -1.21 -24.03 14.78
N GLY A 138 -2.44 -23.69 14.34
CA GLY A 138 -3.64 -23.78 15.17
C GLY A 138 -3.70 -22.75 16.30
N MET A 139 -2.82 -21.75 16.30
CA MET A 139 -2.74 -20.71 17.34
C MET A 139 -3.34 -19.37 16.90
N ALA A 140 -3.96 -19.32 15.73
CA ALA A 140 -4.52 -18.09 15.18
C ALA A 140 -5.73 -17.62 15.97
N SER A 141 -5.64 -16.42 16.53
CA SER A 141 -6.76 -15.72 17.15
C SER A 141 -6.56 -14.21 16.98
N PRO A 142 -7.61 -13.39 17.05
CA PRO A 142 -7.46 -11.94 17.05
C PRO A 142 -6.56 -11.43 18.19
N VAL A 143 -6.54 -12.15 19.32
CA VAL A 143 -5.70 -11.80 20.48
C VAL A 143 -4.22 -12.08 20.22
N THR A 144 -3.90 -13.12 19.42
CA THR A 144 -2.52 -13.44 19.01
C THR A 144 -2.08 -12.67 17.76
N GLY A 145 -2.91 -11.76 17.25
CA GLY A 145 -2.60 -10.89 16.10
C GLY A 145 -2.90 -11.50 14.73
N ALA A 146 -3.60 -12.65 14.67
CA ALA A 146 -4.01 -13.23 13.38
C ALA A 146 -4.98 -12.30 12.62
N PRO A 147 -4.89 -12.23 11.30
CA PRO A 147 -4.06 -13.02 10.37
C PRO A 147 -2.61 -12.54 10.22
N GLY A 148 -2.16 -11.55 10.97
CA GLY A 148 -0.84 -10.95 10.88
C GLY A 148 -0.89 -9.53 10.30
N ALA A 149 -0.02 -8.65 10.81
CA ALA A 149 0.01 -7.24 10.38
C ALA A 149 0.39 -7.11 8.90
N ALA A 150 1.38 -7.86 8.45
CA ALA A 150 1.83 -7.80 7.07
C ALA A 150 0.75 -8.25 6.07
N PHE A 151 -0.08 -9.25 6.43
CA PHE A 151 -1.22 -9.64 5.61
C PHE A 151 -2.22 -8.48 5.43
N LEU A 152 -2.50 -7.75 6.51
CA LEU A 152 -3.39 -6.58 6.45
C LEU A 152 -2.81 -5.47 5.57
N TYR A 153 -1.49 -5.27 5.56
CA TYR A 153 -0.84 -4.30 4.67
C TYR A 153 -0.98 -4.71 3.21
N ALA A 154 -0.82 -6.01 2.90
CA ALA A 154 -1.06 -6.52 1.55
C ALA A 154 -2.50 -6.29 1.11
N LEU A 155 -3.47 -6.60 1.96
CA LEU A 155 -4.90 -6.36 1.71
C LEU A 155 -5.20 -4.88 1.47
N LEU A 156 -4.67 -4.00 2.33
CA LEU A 156 -4.83 -2.55 2.16
C LEU A 156 -4.23 -2.08 0.84
N ALA A 157 -3.04 -2.57 0.47
CA ALA A 157 -2.40 -2.19 -0.80
C ALA A 157 -3.25 -2.61 -2.01
N VAL A 158 -3.90 -3.78 -1.97
CA VAL A 158 -4.86 -4.24 -3.00
C VAL A 158 -6.08 -3.31 -3.06
N LEU A 159 -6.70 -3.01 -1.92
CA LEU A 159 -7.89 -2.16 -1.83
C LEU A 159 -7.60 -0.71 -2.27
N LEU A 160 -6.38 -0.25 -2.05
CA LEU A 160 -5.94 1.10 -2.40
C LEU A 160 -5.38 1.20 -3.82
N TRP A 161 -5.44 0.11 -4.59
CA TRP A 161 -4.99 0.12 -5.97
C TRP A 161 -5.68 1.22 -6.78
N PRO A 162 -4.94 2.09 -7.51
CA PRO A 162 -5.54 3.14 -8.30
C PRO A 162 -6.44 2.54 -9.39
N ALA A 163 -7.74 2.82 -9.32
CA ALA A 163 -8.65 2.45 -10.40
C ALA A 163 -8.24 3.22 -11.65
N ASP A 164 -8.19 2.53 -12.79
CA ASP A 164 -8.10 3.21 -14.07
C ASP A 164 -9.36 4.08 -14.20
N ARG A 165 -9.18 5.33 -14.60
CA ARG A 165 -10.33 6.16 -14.99
C ARG A 165 -10.94 5.50 -16.21
N ALA A 166 -11.94 4.66 -15.98
CA ALA A 166 -12.73 4.10 -17.07
C ALA A 166 -13.38 5.29 -17.77
N GLY A 167 -12.89 5.65 -18.97
CA GLY A 167 -13.50 6.69 -19.80
C GLY A 167 -12.58 7.74 -20.38
N GLU A 168 -11.27 7.75 -20.12
CA GLU A 168 -10.38 8.62 -20.88
C GLU A 168 -10.05 7.92 -22.21
N PRO A 169 -10.58 8.37 -23.37
CA PRO A 169 -10.25 7.74 -24.66
C PRO A 169 -8.74 7.84 -24.86
N ALA A 170 -8.12 6.71 -25.26
CA ALA A 170 -6.71 6.67 -25.54
C ALA A 170 -6.34 7.82 -26.50
N PRO A 171 -5.20 8.52 -26.28
CA PRO A 171 -4.84 9.71 -27.08
C PRO A 171 -4.81 9.45 -28.60
N PHE A 172 -4.66 8.19 -29.01
CA PHE A 172 -4.71 7.79 -30.43
C PHE A 172 -6.12 7.76 -31.05
N THR A 173 -7.20 7.64 -30.27
CA THR A 173 -8.58 7.70 -30.79
C THR A 173 -9.04 9.13 -31.02
N ALA A 174 -8.58 10.11 -30.25
CA ALA A 174 -8.88 11.52 -30.45
C ALA A 174 -8.29 12.07 -31.76
N ALA A 175 -7.07 11.67 -32.11
CA ALA A 175 -6.43 12.09 -33.37
C ALA A 175 -7.18 11.58 -34.62
N ARG A 176 -7.79 10.39 -34.53
CA ARG A 176 -8.57 9.81 -35.67
C ARG A 176 -9.92 10.51 -35.87
N ALA A 177 -10.54 11.02 -34.81
CA ALA A 177 -11.80 11.76 -34.89
C ALA A 177 -11.63 13.16 -35.50
N VAL A 178 -10.50 13.82 -35.25
CA VAL A 178 -10.16 15.13 -35.80
C VAL A 178 -9.84 15.01 -37.30
N GLY A 179 -9.10 13.97 -37.72
CA GLY A 179 -8.78 13.71 -39.12
C GLY A 179 -10.01 13.36 -40.01
N ALA A 180 -11.03 12.75 -39.41
CA ALA A 180 -12.26 12.41 -40.14
C ALA A 180 -13.18 13.61 -40.40
N ARG A 181 -13.07 14.69 -39.65
CA ARG A 181 -13.84 15.94 -39.85
C ARG A 181 -13.25 16.83 -40.93
N THR A 182 -11.94 16.82 -41.13
CA THR A 182 -11.27 17.64 -42.17
C THR A 182 -11.32 17.04 -43.56
N ALA A 183 -11.71 15.77 -43.68
CA ALA A 183 -11.85 15.10 -45.00
C ALA A 183 -13.25 15.26 -45.63
N ARG A 184 -14.18 16.03 -45.04
CA ARG A 184 -15.56 16.24 -45.52
C ARG A 184 -15.88 17.70 -45.88
N THR A 185 -14.89 18.56 -45.98
CA THR A 185 -14.98 19.93 -46.53
C THR A 185 -14.20 20.00 -47.81
#